data_25609a7c0a6a211f0c04a43cf0c40c1c
#
_entry.id   25609a7c0a6a211f0c04a43cf0c40c1c
#
_cell.length_a   1.000
_cell.length_b   1.000
_cell.length_c   1.000
_cell.angle_alpha   90.00
_cell.angle_beta   90.00
_cell.angle_gamma   90.00
#
_symmetry.space_group_name_H-M   'P 1'
#
loop_
_entity.id
_entity.type
_entity.pdbx_description
1 polymer ?
#
loop_
_entity_poly.entity_id
_entity_poly.type
_entity_poly.pdbx_seq_one_letter_code
_entity_poly.pdbx_strand_id
1 'polypeptide(L)'
;LNDVPHGDIRMEQYRSPVTGRIKACWVYTPPGYDHAHTESYPVLYLQHGVGENETGWIWQGKANLILDNLIAENKCRPILLVMNAGYAFLPDEDPTFFPGDYETELIHGCIPFIEQKYRVAAGRKNRAIAGLSLGSVQSFAIGMGHRDLFSRIGVFSGGFPISRPEYDYTALLQN
;
A
#
# COMPACT_ATOMS: atom_id res chain seq x y z
N LEU A 1 -10.23 8.48 20.78
CA LEU A 1 -8.78 8.34 20.81
C LEU A 1 -8.38 7.68 22.12
N ASN A 2 -7.54 6.65 22.06
CA ASN A 2 -6.92 6.10 23.26
C ASN A 2 -5.72 6.98 23.64
N ASP A 3 -5.40 7.00 24.92
CA ASP A 3 -4.22 7.73 25.43
C ASP A 3 -2.97 6.84 25.29
N VAL A 4 -2.48 6.80 24.08
CA VAL A 4 -1.26 6.03 23.67
C VAL A 4 -0.37 6.92 22.81
N PRO A 5 0.92 6.62 22.70
CA PRO A 5 1.78 7.31 21.73
C PRO A 5 1.22 7.19 20.31
N HIS A 6 1.17 8.30 19.58
CA HIS A 6 0.68 8.35 18.21
C HIS A 6 1.83 8.50 17.21
N GLY A 7 1.68 7.84 16.06
CA GLY A 7 2.53 8.06 14.91
C GLY A 7 2.12 9.29 14.09
N ASP A 8 2.96 9.64 13.12
CA ASP A 8 2.72 10.80 12.25
C ASP A 8 2.15 10.37 10.89
N ILE A 9 1.31 11.23 10.34
CA ILE A 9 0.82 11.12 8.96
C ILE A 9 1.50 12.18 8.10
N ARG A 10 2.16 11.74 7.02
CA ARG A 10 2.92 12.59 6.11
C ARG A 10 2.36 12.50 4.71
N MET A 11 2.05 13.64 4.12
CA MET A 11 1.67 13.72 2.72
C MET A 11 2.93 13.89 1.87
N GLU A 12 3.11 12.98 0.93
CA GLU A 12 4.25 12.92 0.03
C GLU A 12 3.83 13.08 -1.40
N GLN A 13 4.74 13.58 -2.22
CA GLN A 13 4.54 13.72 -3.66
C GLN A 13 5.70 13.13 -4.41
N TYR A 14 5.40 12.41 -5.48
CA TYR A 14 6.41 11.83 -6.39
C TYR A 14 5.93 11.91 -7.85
N ARG A 15 6.87 11.82 -8.77
CA ARG A 15 6.55 11.76 -10.20
C ARG A 15 6.24 10.33 -10.59
N SER A 16 5.03 10.12 -11.11
CA SER A 16 4.61 8.82 -11.63
C SER A 16 5.39 8.43 -12.88
N PRO A 17 5.95 7.23 -12.94
CA PRO A 17 6.59 6.72 -14.16
C PRO A 17 5.57 6.34 -15.25
N VAL A 18 4.31 6.07 -14.85
CA VAL A 18 3.22 5.69 -15.76
C VAL A 18 2.58 6.92 -16.38
N THR A 19 2.10 7.84 -15.52
CA THR A 19 1.31 8.98 -15.99
C THR A 19 2.14 10.21 -16.31
N GLY A 20 3.42 10.24 -15.91
CA GLY A 20 4.27 11.42 -16.00
C GLY A 20 3.84 12.60 -15.11
N ARG A 21 2.76 12.44 -14.34
CA ARG A 21 2.18 13.48 -13.44
C ARG A 21 2.74 13.35 -12.04
N ILE A 22 2.54 14.39 -11.24
CA ILE A 22 2.77 14.32 -9.79
C ILE A 22 1.62 13.56 -9.15
N LYS A 23 1.94 12.54 -8.37
CA LYS A 23 1.00 11.79 -7.54
C LYS A 23 1.29 12.01 -6.07
N ALA A 24 0.24 11.91 -5.26
CA ALA A 24 0.35 11.95 -3.81
C ALA A 24 0.27 10.53 -3.22
N CYS A 25 0.95 10.35 -2.10
CA CYS A 25 0.70 9.24 -1.20
C CYS A 25 0.77 9.74 0.26
N TRP A 26 0.10 9.03 1.14
CA TRP A 26 0.13 9.30 2.56
C TRP A 26 0.90 8.19 3.26
N VAL A 27 1.82 8.59 4.13
CA VAL A 27 2.69 7.67 4.86
C VAL A 27 2.45 7.85 6.36
N TYR A 28 2.01 6.78 7.01
CA TYR A 28 2.06 6.70 8.46
C TYR A 28 3.44 6.20 8.88
N THR A 29 4.06 6.93 9.81
CA THR A 29 5.28 6.52 10.51
C THR A 29 4.94 6.19 11.96
N PRO A 30 5.44 5.09 12.55
CA PRO A 30 5.07 4.67 13.88
C PRO A 30 5.58 5.64 14.96
N PRO A 31 5.02 5.63 16.19
CA PRO A 31 5.50 6.43 17.29
C PRO A 31 7.01 6.29 17.49
N GLY A 32 7.70 7.41 17.67
CA GLY A 32 9.15 7.44 17.87
C GLY A 32 9.99 7.33 16.61
N TYR A 33 9.38 7.25 15.42
CA TYR A 33 10.11 7.11 14.15
C TYR A 33 11.24 8.14 13.98
N ASP A 34 11.01 9.43 14.25
CA ASP A 34 12.02 10.46 14.04
C ASP A 34 13.17 10.43 15.07
N HIS A 35 12.96 9.78 16.19
CA HIS A 35 13.96 9.64 17.24
C HIS A 35 14.83 8.37 17.10
N ALA A 36 14.34 7.36 16.40
CA ALA A 36 15.00 6.08 16.19
C ALA A 36 15.82 6.09 14.89
N HIS A 37 17.02 6.68 14.90
CA HIS A 37 17.79 6.94 13.67
C HIS A 37 18.36 5.69 12.98
N THR A 38 18.45 4.56 13.65
CA THR A 38 19.09 3.33 13.12
C THR A 38 18.09 2.23 12.76
N GLU A 39 16.83 2.34 13.20
CA GLU A 39 15.83 1.31 12.98
C GLU A 39 15.26 1.37 11.57
N SER A 40 15.05 0.19 10.97
CA SER A 40 14.32 0.02 9.72
C SER A 40 13.00 -0.71 9.96
N TYR A 41 11.98 -0.32 9.25
CA TYR A 41 10.60 -0.75 9.49
C TYR A 41 10.06 -1.56 8.32
N PRO A 42 9.30 -2.63 8.56
CA PRO A 42 8.52 -3.26 7.50
C PRO A 42 7.46 -2.29 6.99
N VAL A 43 7.00 -2.51 5.77
CA VAL A 43 6.03 -1.64 5.10
C VAL A 43 4.80 -2.42 4.65
N LEU A 44 3.63 -1.83 4.89
CA LEU A 44 2.34 -2.24 4.33
C LEU A 44 1.89 -1.19 3.31
N TYR A 45 1.72 -1.60 2.06
CA TYR A 45 1.03 -0.81 1.02
C TYR A 45 -0.46 -1.13 1.10
N LEU A 46 -1.28 -0.11 1.39
CA LEU A 46 -2.71 -0.28 1.69
C LEU A 46 -3.58 0.50 0.71
N GLN A 47 -4.35 -0.24 -0.10
CA GLN A 47 -5.13 0.31 -1.19
C GLN A 47 -6.58 0.61 -0.80
N HIS A 48 -7.09 1.73 -1.28
CA HIS A 48 -8.47 2.17 -1.12
C HIS A 48 -9.43 1.45 -2.09
N GLY A 49 -10.73 1.58 -1.86
CA GLY A 49 -11.79 1.06 -2.73
C GLY A 49 -12.08 1.96 -3.93
N VAL A 50 -12.97 1.49 -4.81
CA VAL A 50 -13.44 2.29 -5.96
C VAL A 50 -14.13 3.57 -5.48
N GLY A 51 -13.86 4.69 -6.16
CA GLY A 51 -14.44 6.00 -5.82
C GLY A 51 -13.81 6.70 -4.62
N GLU A 52 -12.85 6.05 -3.97
CA GLU A 52 -12.05 6.62 -2.88
C GLU A 52 -10.71 7.15 -3.40
N ASN A 53 -9.85 7.59 -2.51
CA ASN A 53 -8.50 8.05 -2.78
C ASN A 53 -7.53 7.66 -1.65
N GLU A 54 -6.30 8.13 -1.72
CA GLU A 54 -5.21 7.84 -0.79
C GLU A 54 -5.48 8.27 0.66
N THR A 55 -6.54 9.04 0.92
CA THR A 55 -6.90 9.49 2.28
C THR A 55 -7.95 8.61 2.96
N GLY A 56 -8.62 7.72 2.21
CA GLY A 56 -9.76 6.91 2.71
C GLY A 56 -9.41 6.11 3.97
N TRP A 57 -8.27 5.46 3.98
CA TRP A 57 -7.83 4.68 5.13
C TRP A 57 -7.48 5.50 6.37
N ILE A 58 -7.18 6.80 6.22
CA ILE A 58 -6.95 7.72 7.34
C ILE A 58 -8.29 8.21 7.88
N TRP A 59 -9.13 8.80 7.01
CA TRP A 59 -10.33 9.49 7.45
C TRP A 59 -11.50 8.55 7.76
N GLN A 60 -11.68 7.50 6.97
CA GLN A 60 -12.75 6.52 7.17
C GLN A 60 -12.25 5.31 7.96
N GLY A 61 -11.15 4.69 7.51
CA GLY A 61 -10.59 3.47 8.09
C GLY A 61 -9.87 3.65 9.42
N LYS A 62 -9.44 4.89 9.75
CA LYS A 62 -8.67 5.18 10.99
C LYS A 62 -7.46 4.26 11.18
N ALA A 63 -6.84 3.81 10.08
CA ALA A 63 -5.80 2.81 10.11
C ALA A 63 -4.58 3.21 10.95
N ASN A 64 -4.24 4.51 10.96
CA ASN A 64 -3.20 5.08 11.81
C ASN A 64 -3.50 4.87 13.29
N LEU A 65 -4.72 5.19 13.74
CA LEU A 65 -5.13 5.05 15.16
C LEU A 65 -5.22 3.58 15.57
N ILE A 66 -5.64 2.72 14.66
CA ILE A 66 -5.65 1.26 14.88
C ILE A 66 -4.23 0.75 15.09
N LEU A 67 -3.28 1.19 14.25
CA LEU A 67 -1.88 0.81 14.38
C LEU A 67 -1.25 1.34 15.67
N ASP A 68 -1.52 2.59 16.05
CA ASP A 68 -1.05 3.15 17.33
C ASP A 68 -1.47 2.27 18.52
N ASN A 69 -2.76 1.90 18.56
CA ASN A 69 -3.28 1.03 19.62
C ASN A 69 -2.63 -0.36 19.60
N LEU A 70 -2.53 -0.97 18.42
CA LEU A 70 -1.93 -2.32 18.29
C LEU A 70 -0.44 -2.33 18.67
N ILE A 71 0.29 -1.26 18.34
CA ILE A 71 1.69 -1.11 18.72
C ILE A 71 1.81 -0.92 20.23
N ALA A 72 1.01 -0.05 20.84
CA ALA A 72 1.01 0.19 22.27
C ALA A 72 0.65 -1.07 23.09
N GLU A 73 -0.24 -1.92 22.55
CA GLU A 73 -0.63 -3.20 23.14
C GLU A 73 0.35 -4.35 22.84
N ASN A 74 1.46 -4.10 22.14
CA ASN A 74 2.42 -5.10 21.66
C ASN A 74 1.79 -6.20 20.77
N LYS A 75 0.66 -5.92 20.13
CA LYS A 75 -0.02 -6.80 19.16
C LYS A 75 0.50 -6.65 17.75
N CYS A 76 1.16 -5.53 17.46
CA CYS A 76 1.83 -5.25 16.19
C CYS A 76 3.20 -4.65 16.48
N ARG A 77 4.21 -5.08 15.72
CA ARG A 77 5.50 -4.36 15.73
C ARG A 77 5.34 -3.03 14.98
N PRO A 78 6.17 -2.01 15.27
CA PRO A 78 6.19 -0.78 14.49
C PRO A 78 6.37 -1.05 12.99
N ILE A 79 5.50 -0.45 12.16
CA ILE A 79 5.51 -0.57 10.70
C ILE A 79 5.28 0.78 10.04
N LEU A 80 5.71 0.93 8.79
CA LEU A 80 5.27 1.99 7.90
C LEU A 80 3.97 1.55 7.22
N LEU A 81 3.01 2.47 7.08
CA LEU A 81 1.82 2.26 6.27
C LEU A 81 1.82 3.27 5.13
N VAL A 82 1.74 2.78 3.91
CA VAL A 82 1.74 3.61 2.70
C VAL A 82 0.40 3.49 2.00
N MET A 83 -0.27 4.62 1.84
CA MET A 83 -1.57 4.74 1.18
C MET A 83 -1.39 5.65 -0.03
N ASN A 84 -1.43 5.09 -1.23
CA ASN A 84 -1.29 5.84 -2.48
C ASN A 84 -2.56 5.77 -3.32
N ALA A 85 -2.71 6.70 -4.26
CA ALA A 85 -3.83 6.70 -5.18
C ALA A 85 -3.78 5.46 -6.08
N GLY A 86 -4.81 4.63 -6.03
CA GLY A 86 -4.92 3.35 -6.74
C GLY A 86 -5.26 3.47 -8.23
N TYR A 87 -5.16 4.67 -8.81
CA TYR A 87 -5.47 4.94 -10.22
C TYR A 87 -4.24 5.45 -10.96
N ALA A 88 -3.93 4.89 -12.13
CA ALA A 88 -2.77 5.25 -12.94
C ALA A 88 -3.12 5.34 -14.43
N PHE A 89 -4.07 6.22 -14.77
CA PHE A 89 -4.48 6.47 -16.15
C PHE A 89 -3.46 7.31 -16.90
N LEU A 90 -3.17 6.94 -18.15
CA LEU A 90 -2.37 7.76 -19.05
C LEU A 90 -3.06 9.11 -19.32
N PRO A 91 -2.29 10.15 -19.73
CA PRO A 91 -2.85 11.50 -19.95
C PRO A 91 -4.04 11.55 -20.92
N ASP A 92 -4.03 10.68 -21.93
CA ASP A 92 -5.03 10.63 -23.00
C ASP A 92 -6.00 9.44 -22.83
N GLU A 93 -5.95 8.75 -21.69
CA GLU A 93 -6.83 7.64 -21.37
C GLU A 93 -8.05 8.14 -20.59
N ASP A 94 -9.25 7.79 -21.05
CA ASP A 94 -10.47 8.09 -20.32
C ASP A 94 -10.51 7.31 -19.00
N PRO A 95 -10.81 7.96 -17.88
CA PRO A 95 -10.95 7.29 -16.60
C PRO A 95 -12.06 6.23 -16.67
N THR A 96 -11.70 5.00 -16.42
CA THR A 96 -12.63 3.86 -16.39
C THR A 96 -12.77 3.35 -14.96
N PHE A 97 -13.65 2.38 -14.76
CA PHE A 97 -13.74 1.67 -13.48
C PHE A 97 -12.43 0.94 -13.12
N PHE A 98 -11.65 0.53 -14.12
CA PHE A 98 -10.36 -0.11 -13.91
C PHE A 98 -9.25 0.94 -13.76
N PRO A 99 -8.27 0.70 -12.87
CA PRO A 99 -7.35 1.72 -12.38
C PRO A 99 -6.17 2.07 -13.31
N GLY A 100 -6.22 1.73 -14.59
CA GLY A 100 -5.08 1.90 -15.50
C GLY A 100 -3.93 0.95 -15.10
N ASP A 101 -2.68 1.33 -15.41
CA ASP A 101 -1.50 0.51 -15.07
C ASP A 101 -1.00 0.79 -13.64
N TYR A 102 -1.85 0.49 -12.66
CA TYR A 102 -1.54 0.67 -11.25
C TYR A 102 -0.41 -0.26 -10.76
N GLU A 103 -0.25 -1.43 -11.35
CA GLU A 103 0.82 -2.36 -11.01
C GLU A 103 2.20 -1.74 -11.27
N THR A 104 2.43 -1.22 -12.47
CA THR A 104 3.66 -0.48 -12.82
C THR A 104 3.84 0.76 -11.93
N GLU A 105 2.75 1.49 -11.66
CA GLU A 105 2.76 2.65 -10.77
C GLU A 105 3.24 2.31 -9.36
N LEU A 106 2.75 1.23 -8.79
CA LEU A 106 3.15 0.79 -7.46
C LEU A 106 4.61 0.31 -7.44
N ILE A 107 4.97 -0.58 -8.37
CA ILE A 107 6.26 -1.30 -8.35
C ILE A 107 7.41 -0.39 -8.76
N HIS A 108 7.23 0.43 -9.79
CA HIS A 108 8.29 1.26 -10.36
C HIS A 108 8.22 2.74 -9.96
N GLY A 109 7.11 3.16 -9.33
CA GLY A 109 6.92 4.53 -8.85
C GLY A 109 6.93 4.63 -7.33
N CYS A 110 5.86 4.17 -6.70
CA CYS A 110 5.63 4.38 -5.27
C CYS A 110 6.66 3.63 -4.41
N ILE A 111 6.88 2.33 -4.64
CA ILE A 111 7.81 1.52 -3.83
C ILE A 111 9.23 2.10 -3.84
N PRO A 112 9.89 2.38 -4.99
CA PRO A 112 11.21 2.96 -4.99
C PRO A 112 11.29 4.33 -4.32
N PHE A 113 10.27 5.17 -4.50
CA PHE A 113 10.19 6.47 -3.83
C PHE A 113 10.17 6.33 -2.30
N ILE A 114 9.34 5.42 -1.77
CA ILE A 114 9.24 5.18 -0.33
C ILE A 114 10.55 4.59 0.22
N GLU A 115 11.15 3.63 -0.47
CA GLU A 115 12.40 3.00 -0.03
C GLU A 115 13.61 3.95 -0.07
N GLN A 116 13.58 4.94 -0.95
CA GLN A 116 14.60 6.00 -0.98
C GLN A 116 14.44 7.00 0.16
N LYS A 117 13.19 7.30 0.56
CA LYS A 117 12.88 8.40 1.49
C LYS A 117 12.74 7.96 2.94
N TYR A 118 12.33 6.72 3.17
CA TYR A 118 12.01 6.19 4.49
C TYR A 118 12.92 5.02 4.85
N ARG A 119 13.11 4.79 6.14
CA ARG A 119 13.87 3.65 6.65
C ARG A 119 13.08 2.35 6.54
N VAL A 120 12.98 1.82 5.33
CA VAL A 120 12.31 0.56 5.04
C VAL A 120 13.24 -0.61 5.29
N ALA A 121 12.78 -1.61 6.01
CA ALA A 121 13.48 -2.87 6.15
C ALA A 121 13.45 -3.65 4.82
N ALA A 122 14.63 -3.95 4.30
CA ALA A 122 14.77 -4.55 2.98
C ALA A 122 14.19 -5.95 2.88
N GLY A 123 13.82 -6.30 1.65
CA GLY A 123 13.46 -7.65 1.23
C GLY A 123 12.00 -8.02 1.46
N ARG A 124 11.59 -9.04 0.72
CA ARG A 124 10.23 -9.58 0.61
C ARG A 124 9.54 -9.77 1.97
N LYS A 125 10.22 -10.36 2.95
CA LYS A 125 9.64 -10.69 4.27
C LYS A 125 9.12 -9.47 5.05
N ASN A 126 9.58 -8.28 4.69
CA ASN A 126 9.24 -7.02 5.33
C ASN A 126 8.27 -6.17 4.50
N ARG A 127 7.79 -6.68 3.36
CA ARG A 127 6.84 -5.97 2.51
C ARG A 127 5.53 -6.72 2.40
N ALA A 128 4.43 -6.02 2.64
CA ALA A 128 3.06 -6.53 2.52
C ALA A 128 2.22 -5.59 1.64
N ILE A 129 1.17 -6.14 1.05
CA ILE A 129 0.17 -5.39 0.30
C ILE A 129 -1.22 -5.80 0.78
N ALA A 130 -2.13 -4.84 0.90
CA ALA A 130 -3.52 -5.10 1.25
C ALA A 130 -4.44 -4.05 0.65
N GLY A 131 -5.74 -4.33 0.59
CA GLY A 131 -6.70 -3.36 0.09
C GLY A 131 -8.15 -3.76 0.29
N LEU A 132 -9.04 -2.78 0.09
CA LEU A 132 -10.48 -2.88 0.22
C LEU A 132 -11.15 -2.89 -1.17
N SER A 133 -12.12 -3.77 -1.41
CA SER A 133 -12.93 -3.79 -2.62
C SER A 133 -12.07 -3.80 -3.90
N LEU A 134 -12.07 -2.76 -4.73
CA LEU A 134 -11.16 -2.63 -5.87
C LEU A 134 -9.69 -2.77 -5.44
N GLY A 135 -9.29 -2.13 -4.34
CA GLY A 135 -7.95 -2.25 -3.79
C GLY A 135 -7.59 -3.68 -3.36
N SER A 136 -8.59 -4.50 -2.98
CA SER A 136 -8.35 -5.92 -2.69
C SER A 136 -8.04 -6.72 -3.95
N VAL A 137 -8.74 -6.43 -5.04
CA VAL A 137 -8.47 -7.05 -6.37
C VAL A 137 -7.06 -6.69 -6.84
N GLN A 138 -6.68 -5.42 -6.74
CA GLN A 138 -5.33 -4.95 -7.06
C GLN A 138 -4.28 -5.64 -6.18
N SER A 139 -4.48 -5.63 -4.87
CA SER A 139 -3.54 -6.23 -3.91
C SER A 139 -3.35 -7.72 -4.13
N PHE A 140 -4.44 -8.44 -4.44
CA PHE A 140 -4.36 -9.86 -4.75
C PHE A 140 -3.60 -10.10 -6.05
N ALA A 141 -3.97 -9.42 -7.15
CA ALA A 141 -3.34 -9.60 -8.45
C ALA A 141 -1.83 -9.28 -8.39
N ILE A 142 -1.47 -8.10 -7.85
CA ILE A 142 -0.08 -7.65 -7.73
C ILE A 142 0.70 -8.56 -6.78
N GLY A 143 0.15 -8.86 -5.61
CA GLY A 143 0.84 -9.69 -4.62
C GLY A 143 1.07 -11.12 -5.08
N MET A 144 0.15 -11.70 -5.86
CA MET A 144 0.32 -13.04 -6.46
C MET A 144 1.25 -13.01 -7.66
N GLY A 145 1.20 -11.98 -8.50
CA GLY A 145 2.11 -11.81 -9.65
C GLY A 145 3.56 -11.54 -9.22
N HIS A 146 3.76 -10.88 -8.07
CA HIS A 146 5.07 -10.47 -7.55
C HIS A 146 5.36 -11.06 -6.17
N ARG A 147 5.32 -12.40 -6.07
CA ARG A 147 5.61 -13.12 -4.82
C ARG A 147 7.05 -12.97 -4.35
N ASP A 148 7.95 -12.55 -5.21
CA ASP A 148 9.32 -12.16 -4.90
C ASP A 148 9.40 -10.82 -4.15
N LEU A 149 8.42 -9.93 -4.34
CA LEU A 149 8.34 -8.62 -3.69
C LEU A 149 7.51 -8.62 -2.40
N PHE A 150 6.42 -9.37 -2.34
CA PHE A 150 5.48 -9.35 -1.23
C PHE A 150 5.42 -10.70 -0.50
N SER A 151 5.45 -10.66 0.84
CA SER A 151 5.34 -11.86 1.69
C SER A 151 3.92 -12.08 2.23
N ARG A 152 3.09 -11.06 2.23
CA ARG A 152 1.73 -11.08 2.78
C ARG A 152 0.80 -10.26 1.89
N ILE A 153 -0.41 -10.81 1.69
CA ILE A 153 -1.48 -10.18 0.92
C ILE A 153 -2.72 -10.14 1.81
N GLY A 154 -3.29 -8.95 1.99
CA GLY A 154 -4.55 -8.74 2.71
C GLY A 154 -5.68 -8.38 1.72
N VAL A 155 -6.80 -9.09 1.81
CA VAL A 155 -7.96 -8.91 0.93
C VAL A 155 -9.18 -8.58 1.80
N PHE A 156 -9.64 -7.32 1.74
CA PHE A 156 -10.78 -6.86 2.53
C PHE A 156 -11.99 -6.64 1.62
N SER A 157 -13.09 -7.36 1.90
CA SER A 157 -14.37 -7.17 1.20
C SER A 157 -14.25 -7.14 -0.33
N GLY A 158 -13.41 -8.01 -0.88
CA GLY A 158 -13.15 -8.11 -2.31
C GLY A 158 -13.43 -9.49 -2.85
N GLY A 159 -13.56 -9.58 -4.18
CA GLY A 159 -13.63 -10.82 -4.92
C GLY A 159 -12.31 -11.11 -5.62
N PHE A 160 -12.14 -12.35 -6.05
CA PHE A 160 -11.08 -12.69 -6.99
C PHE A 160 -11.39 -12.02 -8.33
N PRO A 161 -10.39 -11.46 -9.02
CA PRO A 161 -10.58 -11.00 -10.39
C PRO A 161 -10.86 -12.22 -11.27
N ILE A 162 -12.14 -12.40 -11.62
CA ILE A 162 -12.66 -13.61 -12.31
C ILE A 162 -12.10 -13.74 -13.73
N SER A 163 -11.48 -12.71 -14.28
CA SER A 163 -10.94 -12.75 -15.63
C SER A 163 -9.83 -11.72 -15.85
N ARG A 164 -8.63 -12.08 -15.48
CA ARG A 164 -7.44 -11.54 -16.13
C ARG A 164 -6.76 -12.72 -16.85
N PRO A 165 -6.84 -12.80 -18.20
CA PRO A 165 -6.23 -13.88 -18.98
C PRO A 165 -4.72 -14.02 -18.74
N GLU A 166 -4.08 -12.93 -18.34
CA GLU A 166 -2.65 -12.86 -18.03
C GLU A 166 -2.25 -13.54 -16.71
N TYR A 167 -3.21 -13.83 -15.82
CA TYR A 167 -2.93 -14.50 -14.55
C TYR A 167 -3.66 -15.85 -14.48
N ASP A 168 -2.96 -16.95 -14.67
CA ASP A 168 -3.44 -18.27 -14.30
C ASP A 168 -3.35 -18.45 -12.78
N TYR A 169 -4.39 -18.00 -12.08
CA TYR A 169 -4.46 -18.12 -10.61
C TYR A 169 -4.45 -19.57 -10.13
N THR A 170 -4.88 -20.53 -10.96
CA THR A 170 -4.86 -21.94 -10.61
C THR A 170 -3.41 -22.43 -10.52
N ALA A 171 -2.57 -22.09 -11.49
CA ALA A 171 -1.14 -22.41 -11.45
C ALA A 171 -0.42 -21.68 -10.30
N LEU A 172 -0.82 -20.43 -9.97
CA LEU A 172 -0.26 -19.67 -8.86
C LEU A 172 -0.59 -20.25 -7.47
N LEU A 173 -1.71 -20.95 -7.32
CA LEU A 173 -2.12 -21.57 -6.04
C LEU A 173 -1.53 -22.96 -5.82
N GLN A 174 -0.93 -23.57 -6.84
CA GLN A 174 -0.34 -24.91 -6.76
C GLN A 174 1.15 -24.92 -6.33
N ASN A 175 1.77 -23.75 -6.20
CA ASN A 175 3.15 -23.52 -5.77
C ASN A 175 3.15 -22.68 -4.48
#